data_e22be368c7c02d73f8208ebda317f030
#
_entry.id   e22be368c7c02d73f8208ebda317f030
#
_cell.length_a   1.000
_cell.length_b   1.000
_cell.length_c   1.000
_cell.angle_alpha   90.00
_cell.angle_beta   90.00
_cell.angle_gamma   90.00
#
_symmetry.space_group_name_H-M   'P 1'
#
loop_
_entity.id
_entity.type
_entity.pdbx_description
1 polymer ?
#
loop_
_entity_poly.entity_id
_entity_poly.type
_entity_poly.pdbx_seq_one_letter_code
_entity_poly.pdbx_strand_id
1 'polypeptide(L)'
;MRKSVKTRKIRGGTWLALAVMFLFCLLSGCGRAESGEEPGDGEGGRKLKVAATLFPYYDFVRQVAGDQVELSLVIPAGMDSHSFEPTPADMITIQNADLLVCNGGTMEQWLSQVLDSFGEGTGPKRVVTMMDCVDVVQEEIVEGMEDGEAHDHGHTHVHADGTVHAGDHDHESEDHAHSEEEHEPEDYVYSEEEHDTEEHIHSEDEHDREDVAVHDEDHAQEYLDEDDGHGVEIEYDEHIWTSPVNAKKLAGVLAEVLEQEDPAHAASYAENCASYQDKLTELDAEFREVVSHAKRRLVVFGDKFPLRYFFDEYGLEYRAAFSGCSTDTEPSAKTIAYLIDKVREKQIPAVYYLELSSPRVAEIIGEETGAEPLLFHSCHNV
;
A
#
# COMPACT_ATOMS: atom_id res chain seq x y z
N MET A 1 21.54 -9.56 -68.60
CA MET A 1 20.09 -9.35 -68.90
C MET A 1 19.63 -8.09 -68.22
N ARG A 2 19.49 -6.99 -68.97
CA ARG A 2 19.01 -5.67 -68.47
C ARG A 2 17.50 -5.64 -68.63
N LYS A 3 16.75 -5.51 -67.52
CA LYS A 3 15.29 -5.22 -67.58
C LYS A 3 15.05 -3.72 -67.63
N SER A 4 14.44 -3.30 -68.73
CA SER A 4 14.00 -1.96 -69.05
C SER A 4 12.80 -1.56 -68.14
N VAL A 5 12.91 -0.39 -67.47
CA VAL A 5 11.80 0.23 -66.73
C VAL A 5 11.08 1.17 -67.68
N LYS A 6 9.81 0.88 -67.98
CA LYS A 6 8.92 1.76 -68.80
C LYS A 6 8.35 2.86 -67.89
N THR A 7 8.76 4.08 -68.09
CA THR A 7 8.14 5.28 -67.52
C THR A 7 6.83 5.63 -68.29
N ARG A 8 5.75 5.66 -67.55
CA ARG A 8 4.41 6.03 -68.01
C ARG A 8 4.24 7.54 -67.88
N LYS A 9 4.14 8.22 -69.01
CA LYS A 9 3.81 9.67 -69.15
C LYS A 9 2.37 9.90 -68.69
N ILE A 10 2.19 10.63 -67.56
CA ILE A 10 0.87 11.11 -67.09
C ILE A 10 0.54 12.37 -67.91
N ARG A 11 -0.58 12.30 -68.61
CA ARG A 11 -1.10 13.38 -69.47
C ARG A 11 -1.63 14.55 -68.62
N GLY A 12 -1.23 15.75 -68.91
CA GLY A 12 -1.47 17.02 -68.20
C GLY A 12 -2.90 17.56 -68.21
N GLY A 13 -3.90 16.69 -68.13
CA GLY A 13 -5.32 17.11 -68.07
C GLY A 13 -5.93 17.20 -66.69
N THR A 14 -5.32 16.51 -65.67
CA THR A 14 -5.88 16.42 -64.32
C THR A 14 -5.51 17.59 -63.40
N TRP A 15 -4.47 18.36 -63.75
CA TRP A 15 -4.06 19.54 -62.98
C TRP A 15 -4.94 20.76 -63.14
N LEU A 16 -5.56 20.89 -64.33
CA LEU A 16 -6.44 22.03 -64.61
C LEU A 16 -7.80 21.92 -63.90
N ALA A 17 -8.28 20.69 -63.71
CA ALA A 17 -9.55 20.44 -63.00
C ALA A 17 -9.43 20.70 -61.48
N LEU A 18 -8.29 20.43 -60.90
CA LEU A 18 -8.04 20.66 -59.44
C LEU A 18 -7.82 22.16 -59.15
N ALA A 19 -7.21 22.93 -60.11
CA ALA A 19 -7.03 24.35 -59.93
C ALA A 19 -8.35 25.16 -60.07
N VAL A 20 -9.29 24.72 -60.89
CA VAL A 20 -10.60 25.36 -61.05
C VAL A 20 -11.48 25.07 -59.84
N MET A 21 -11.39 23.87 -59.22
CA MET A 21 -12.15 23.51 -58.01
C MET A 21 -11.64 24.30 -56.79
N PHE A 22 -10.34 24.61 -56.70
CA PHE A 22 -9.76 25.43 -55.62
C PHE A 22 -10.12 26.91 -55.73
N LEU A 23 -10.30 27.43 -56.96
CA LEU A 23 -10.69 28.82 -57.20
C LEU A 23 -12.18 29.06 -56.89
N PHE A 24 -13.04 28.05 -57.02
CA PHE A 24 -14.47 28.17 -56.70
C PHE A 24 -14.74 28.20 -55.19
N CYS A 25 -13.86 27.63 -54.36
CA CYS A 25 -13.96 27.68 -52.90
C CYS A 25 -13.58 29.04 -52.26
N LEU A 26 -12.91 29.93 -53.04
CA LEU A 26 -12.47 31.24 -52.55
C LEU A 26 -13.45 32.39 -52.83
N LEU A 27 -14.56 32.16 -53.55
CA LEU A 27 -15.51 33.19 -53.96
C LEU A 27 -16.88 33.09 -53.22
N SER A 28 -17.04 32.18 -52.24
CA SER A 28 -18.31 32.04 -51.51
C SER A 28 -18.20 32.50 -50.04
N GLY A 29 -17.57 33.62 -49.79
CA GLY A 29 -17.35 34.12 -48.44
C GLY A 29 -17.59 35.60 -48.26
N CYS A 30 -18.78 36.10 -48.59
CA CYS A 30 -19.27 37.39 -48.11
C CYS A 30 -20.80 37.33 -48.00
N GLY A 31 -21.30 36.98 -46.83
CA GLY A 31 -22.72 36.95 -46.49
C GLY A 31 -22.93 37.23 -45.00
N ARG A 32 -23.13 38.52 -44.68
CA ARG A 32 -24.07 39.05 -43.68
C ARG A 32 -24.12 38.39 -42.30
N ALA A 33 -23.67 39.12 -41.31
CA ALA A 33 -23.93 38.88 -39.91
C ALA A 33 -25.46 38.86 -39.67
N GLU A 34 -26.01 37.68 -39.48
CA GLU A 34 -27.22 37.44 -38.70
C GLU A 34 -26.76 36.87 -37.37
N SER A 35 -27.25 37.47 -36.29
CA SER A 35 -27.18 36.95 -34.94
C SER A 35 -27.98 35.65 -34.91
N GLY A 36 -27.32 34.54 -35.24
CA GLY A 36 -27.80 33.18 -35.04
C GLY A 36 -27.07 32.63 -33.82
N GLU A 37 -27.86 32.17 -32.89
CA GLU A 37 -27.41 31.34 -31.79
C GLU A 37 -26.39 30.35 -32.35
N GLU A 38 -25.19 30.35 -31.75
CA GLU A 38 -24.24 29.26 -31.95
C GLU A 38 -24.99 27.97 -31.59
N PRO A 39 -24.92 26.91 -32.41
CA PRO A 39 -25.36 25.61 -31.95
C PRO A 39 -24.48 25.31 -30.73
N GLY A 40 -25.12 25.21 -29.57
CA GLY A 40 -24.45 24.95 -28.33
C GLY A 40 -23.40 23.87 -28.55
N ASP A 41 -22.17 24.15 -28.12
CA ASP A 41 -21.18 23.13 -27.87
C ASP A 41 -21.94 22.01 -27.16
N GLY A 42 -22.04 20.85 -27.80
CA GLY A 42 -22.53 19.68 -27.14
C GLY A 42 -21.78 19.60 -25.83
N GLU A 43 -22.50 19.43 -24.72
CA GLU A 43 -21.96 19.29 -23.36
C GLU A 43 -20.85 18.23 -23.35
N GLY A 44 -19.66 18.62 -23.78
CA GLY A 44 -18.43 17.98 -23.37
C GLY A 44 -18.24 18.35 -21.90
N GLY A 45 -19.00 17.69 -21.04
CA GLY A 45 -18.88 17.86 -19.61
C GLY A 45 -17.40 17.70 -19.22
N ARG A 46 -16.94 18.52 -18.28
CA ARG A 46 -15.60 18.35 -17.69
C ARG A 46 -15.44 16.88 -17.27
N LYS A 47 -14.37 16.21 -17.70
CA LYS A 47 -14.06 14.86 -17.28
C LYS A 47 -14.02 14.77 -15.76
N LEU A 48 -14.52 13.68 -15.22
CA LEU A 48 -14.41 13.36 -13.79
C LEU A 48 -12.94 13.25 -13.42
N LYS A 49 -12.50 13.95 -12.39
CA LYS A 49 -11.13 13.87 -11.86
C LYS A 49 -11.06 12.78 -10.83
N VAL A 50 -10.27 11.75 -11.11
CA VAL A 50 -10.04 10.62 -10.20
C VAL A 50 -8.59 10.65 -9.77
N ALA A 51 -8.34 10.62 -8.45
CA ALA A 51 -7.04 10.38 -7.87
C ALA A 51 -7.03 9.00 -7.22
N ALA A 52 -6.05 8.18 -7.54
CA ALA A 52 -5.80 6.90 -6.88
C ALA A 52 -4.49 7.00 -6.09
N THR A 53 -4.47 6.56 -4.85
CA THR A 53 -3.28 6.61 -4.02
C THR A 53 -2.25 5.59 -4.45
N LEU A 54 -2.67 4.34 -4.72
CA LEU A 54 -1.81 3.22 -5.08
C LEU A 54 -1.97 2.81 -6.54
N PHE A 55 -0.91 2.23 -7.10
CA PHE A 55 -0.91 1.75 -8.48
C PHE A 55 -2.00 0.71 -8.79
N PRO A 56 -2.32 -0.29 -7.94
CA PRO A 56 -3.39 -1.24 -8.22
C PRO A 56 -4.72 -0.55 -8.51
N TYR A 57 -5.08 0.44 -7.71
CA TYR A 57 -6.35 1.17 -7.88
C TYR A 57 -6.32 2.12 -9.06
N TYR A 58 -5.16 2.73 -9.34
CA TYR A 58 -4.95 3.47 -10.57
C TYR A 58 -5.19 2.59 -11.80
N ASP A 59 -4.63 1.36 -11.79
CA ASP A 59 -4.83 0.44 -12.91
C ASP A 59 -6.29 -0.04 -13.02
N PHE A 60 -6.95 -0.36 -11.92
CA PHE A 60 -8.35 -0.76 -11.92
C PHE A 60 -9.25 0.36 -12.49
N VAL A 61 -9.07 1.61 -12.04
CA VAL A 61 -9.80 2.76 -12.60
C VAL A 61 -9.49 2.91 -14.08
N ARG A 62 -8.22 2.78 -14.50
CA ARG A 62 -7.81 2.85 -15.90
C ARG A 62 -8.48 1.77 -16.75
N GLN A 63 -8.59 0.54 -16.27
CA GLN A 63 -9.23 -0.59 -16.96
C GLN A 63 -10.74 -0.35 -17.12
N VAL A 64 -11.39 0.20 -16.11
CA VAL A 64 -12.84 0.45 -16.08
C VAL A 64 -13.20 1.73 -16.82
N ALA A 65 -12.52 2.83 -16.54
CA ALA A 65 -12.88 4.14 -17.06
C ALA A 65 -12.29 4.45 -18.45
N GLY A 66 -11.16 3.83 -18.82
CA GLY A 66 -10.43 4.17 -20.03
C GLY A 66 -10.09 5.66 -20.07
N ASP A 67 -10.40 6.30 -21.20
CA ASP A 67 -10.12 7.72 -21.43
C ASP A 67 -11.26 8.67 -21.00
N GLN A 68 -12.30 8.15 -20.31
CA GLN A 68 -13.46 8.98 -19.95
C GLN A 68 -13.20 9.88 -18.74
N VAL A 69 -12.22 9.56 -17.90
CA VAL A 69 -11.84 10.32 -16.70
C VAL A 69 -10.46 10.98 -16.85
N GLU A 70 -10.17 11.97 -15.99
CA GLU A 70 -8.84 12.51 -15.77
C GLU A 70 -8.26 11.79 -14.54
N LEU A 71 -7.39 10.81 -14.78
CA LEU A 71 -6.86 9.91 -13.75
C LEU A 71 -5.45 10.30 -13.33
N SER A 72 -5.20 10.39 -12.04
CA SER A 72 -3.90 10.69 -11.43
C SER A 72 -3.52 9.61 -10.44
N LEU A 73 -2.22 9.22 -10.43
CA LEU A 73 -1.62 8.41 -9.38
C LEU A 73 -0.94 9.32 -8.38
N VAL A 74 -1.24 9.17 -7.07
CA VAL A 74 -0.69 10.02 -6.01
C VAL A 74 0.71 9.55 -5.63
N ILE A 75 0.87 8.27 -5.28
CA ILE A 75 2.19 7.70 -4.94
C ILE A 75 2.92 7.36 -6.24
N PRO A 76 4.05 8.02 -6.54
CA PRO A 76 4.77 7.79 -7.80
C PRO A 76 5.27 6.35 -7.93
N ALA A 77 5.39 5.89 -9.18
CA ALA A 77 6.01 4.60 -9.48
C ALA A 77 7.38 4.45 -8.83
N GLY A 78 7.66 3.30 -8.23
CA GLY A 78 8.92 3.00 -7.56
C GLY A 78 9.05 3.56 -6.14
N MET A 79 8.00 4.15 -5.57
CA MET A 79 7.98 4.62 -4.20
C MET A 79 7.19 3.65 -3.31
N ASP A 80 7.70 3.39 -2.11
CA ASP A 80 7.03 2.57 -1.11
C ASP A 80 5.92 3.39 -0.41
N SER A 81 4.73 2.82 -0.29
CA SER A 81 3.55 3.46 0.32
C SER A 81 3.70 3.70 1.82
N HIS A 82 4.38 2.77 2.54
CA HIS A 82 4.58 2.88 3.98
C HIS A 82 5.50 4.03 4.39
N SER A 83 6.39 4.46 3.49
CA SER A 83 7.33 5.57 3.70
C SER A 83 6.99 6.82 2.91
N PHE A 84 5.82 6.86 2.27
CA PHE A 84 5.42 7.99 1.44
C PHE A 84 5.05 9.21 2.28
N GLU A 85 5.64 10.35 1.94
CA GLU A 85 5.28 11.67 2.48
C GLU A 85 4.74 12.54 1.33
N PRO A 86 3.47 13.01 1.41
CA PRO A 86 2.86 13.77 0.33
C PRO A 86 3.49 15.15 0.19
N THR A 87 3.81 15.51 -1.05
CA THR A 87 4.24 16.86 -1.40
C THR A 87 3.05 17.82 -1.49
N PRO A 88 3.27 19.16 -1.48
CA PRO A 88 2.18 20.11 -1.74
C PRO A 88 1.47 19.89 -3.09
N ALA A 89 2.15 19.32 -4.09
CA ALA A 89 1.53 18.99 -5.37
C ALA A 89 0.56 17.81 -5.26
N ASP A 90 0.92 16.80 -4.47
CA ASP A 90 0.06 15.65 -4.19
C ASP A 90 -1.18 16.09 -3.40
N MET A 91 -1.01 16.94 -2.40
CA MET A 91 -2.13 17.54 -1.65
C MET A 91 -3.09 18.29 -2.58
N ILE A 92 -2.58 19.07 -3.54
CA ILE A 92 -3.41 19.77 -4.54
C ILE A 92 -4.13 18.78 -5.45
N THR A 93 -3.48 17.69 -5.84
CA THR A 93 -4.08 16.62 -6.66
C THR A 93 -5.24 15.98 -5.92
N ILE A 94 -5.04 15.61 -4.65
CA ILE A 94 -6.08 15.03 -3.79
C ILE A 94 -7.22 16.01 -3.58
N GLN A 95 -6.91 17.26 -3.23
CA GLN A 95 -7.90 18.31 -2.98
C GLN A 95 -8.83 18.56 -4.17
N ASN A 96 -8.29 18.53 -5.38
CA ASN A 96 -9.02 18.80 -6.62
C ASN A 96 -9.72 17.58 -7.22
N ALA A 97 -9.59 16.41 -6.62
CA ALA A 97 -10.26 15.20 -7.10
C ALA A 97 -11.77 15.27 -6.89
N ASP A 98 -12.53 14.82 -7.87
CA ASP A 98 -13.95 14.55 -7.70
C ASP A 98 -14.14 13.21 -6.96
N LEU A 99 -13.27 12.23 -7.24
CA LEU A 99 -13.21 10.93 -6.61
C LEU A 99 -11.78 10.62 -6.17
N LEU A 100 -11.58 10.31 -4.90
CA LEU A 100 -10.35 9.76 -4.34
C LEU A 100 -10.55 8.26 -4.06
N VAL A 101 -9.67 7.43 -4.60
CA VAL A 101 -9.63 5.99 -4.35
C VAL A 101 -8.36 5.69 -3.54
N CYS A 102 -8.53 5.18 -2.33
CA CYS A 102 -7.43 4.87 -1.42
C CYS A 102 -7.55 3.44 -0.87
N ASN A 103 -6.45 2.90 -0.36
CA ASN A 103 -6.45 1.59 0.29
C ASN A 103 -7.15 1.63 1.65
N GLY A 104 -6.75 2.58 2.46
CA GLY A 104 -7.00 2.61 3.90
C GLY A 104 -5.91 1.86 4.68
N GLY A 105 -6.11 1.74 5.99
CA GLY A 105 -5.16 1.06 6.87
C GLY A 105 -3.93 1.89 7.21
N THR A 106 -2.91 1.20 7.78
CA THR A 106 -1.69 1.82 8.28
C THR A 106 -0.72 2.22 7.16
N MET A 107 -0.81 1.56 6.00
CA MET A 107 -0.04 1.87 4.80
C MET A 107 -0.24 3.32 4.31
N GLU A 108 -1.38 3.90 4.61
CA GLU A 108 -1.76 5.27 4.20
C GLU A 108 -2.11 6.17 5.39
N GLN A 109 -1.45 6.01 6.54
CA GLN A 109 -1.67 6.85 7.73
C GLN A 109 -1.54 8.36 7.44
N TRP A 110 -0.64 8.72 6.51
CA TRP A 110 -0.46 10.08 6.06
C TRP A 110 -1.74 10.70 5.46
N LEU A 111 -2.63 9.87 4.87
CA LEU A 111 -3.81 10.35 4.15
C LEU A 111 -4.84 10.98 5.08
N SER A 112 -5.05 10.44 6.28
CA SER A 112 -5.98 11.01 7.27
C SER A 112 -5.58 12.44 7.63
N GLN A 113 -4.29 12.69 7.88
CA GLN A 113 -3.76 14.02 8.19
C GLN A 113 -3.93 15.01 7.03
N VAL A 114 -3.76 14.52 5.79
CA VAL A 114 -4.00 15.34 4.59
C VAL A 114 -5.47 15.72 4.47
N LEU A 115 -6.37 14.75 4.61
CA LEU A 115 -7.81 14.99 4.53
C LEU A 115 -8.30 15.93 5.64
N ASP A 116 -7.80 15.77 6.86
CA ASP A 116 -8.12 16.64 8.01
C ASP A 116 -7.58 18.08 7.84
N SER A 117 -6.50 18.24 7.07
CA SER A 117 -5.94 19.57 6.76
C SER A 117 -6.81 20.41 5.83
N PHE A 118 -7.71 19.76 5.08
CA PHE A 118 -8.63 20.46 4.21
C PHE A 118 -9.78 21.06 5.04
N GLY A 119 -10.15 22.31 4.77
CA GLY A 119 -11.33 22.92 5.39
C GLY A 119 -12.63 22.29 4.88
N GLU A 120 -13.71 22.50 5.61
CA GLU A 120 -15.03 22.00 5.22
C GLU A 120 -15.36 22.33 3.74
N GLY A 121 -15.66 21.31 2.96
CA GLY A 121 -16.04 21.44 1.55
C GLY A 121 -14.90 21.76 0.59
N THR A 122 -13.63 21.64 1.03
CA THR A 122 -12.46 21.93 0.17
C THR A 122 -11.62 20.70 -0.19
N GLY A 123 -11.98 19.52 0.26
CA GLY A 123 -11.33 18.24 -0.08
C GLY A 123 -11.96 17.53 -1.29
N PRO A 124 -11.58 16.28 -1.56
CA PRO A 124 -12.21 15.44 -2.58
C PRO A 124 -13.70 15.30 -2.31
N LYS A 125 -14.52 15.25 -3.38
CA LYS A 125 -15.98 15.21 -3.22
C LYS A 125 -16.47 13.86 -2.70
N ARG A 126 -15.77 12.79 -3.08
CA ARG A 126 -16.02 11.44 -2.64
C ARG A 126 -14.70 10.72 -2.37
N VAL A 127 -14.66 9.98 -1.27
CA VAL A 127 -13.54 9.09 -0.93
C VAL A 127 -14.07 7.65 -0.91
N VAL A 128 -13.32 6.73 -1.50
CA VAL A 128 -13.62 5.30 -1.48
C VAL A 128 -12.41 4.58 -0.92
N THR A 129 -12.61 3.96 0.24
CA THR A 129 -11.61 3.13 0.92
C THR A 129 -11.79 1.68 0.47
N MET A 130 -10.80 1.13 -0.20
CA MET A 130 -10.92 -0.16 -0.84
C MET A 130 -10.93 -1.34 0.14
N MET A 131 -10.27 -1.21 1.30
CA MET A 131 -10.34 -2.21 2.38
C MET A 131 -11.76 -2.40 2.92
N ASP A 132 -12.60 -1.36 2.89
CA ASP A 132 -14.01 -1.46 3.31
C ASP A 132 -14.87 -2.28 2.32
N CYS A 133 -14.34 -2.59 1.14
CA CYS A 133 -15.07 -3.23 0.05
C CYS A 133 -14.86 -4.76 -0.03
N VAL A 134 -13.98 -5.32 0.78
CA VAL A 134 -13.65 -6.75 0.82
C VAL A 134 -13.55 -7.25 2.26
N ASP A 135 -13.59 -8.56 2.44
CA ASP A 135 -13.31 -9.16 3.73
C ASP A 135 -11.79 -9.09 3.99
N VAL A 136 -11.38 -8.38 5.03
CA VAL A 136 -9.99 -8.27 5.41
C VAL A 136 -9.56 -9.40 6.34
N VAL A 137 -8.30 -9.85 6.22
CA VAL A 137 -7.70 -10.87 7.08
C VAL A 137 -6.64 -10.25 7.97
N GLN A 138 -6.49 -10.78 9.17
CA GLN A 138 -5.43 -10.33 10.08
C GLN A 138 -4.06 -10.67 9.52
N GLU A 139 -3.09 -9.80 9.78
CA GLU A 139 -1.70 -10.09 9.50
C GLU A 139 -1.26 -11.33 10.31
N GLU A 140 -0.43 -12.17 9.72
CA GLU A 140 0.01 -13.41 10.35
C GLU A 140 1.52 -13.40 10.50
N ILE A 141 1.97 -13.62 11.73
CA ILE A 141 3.37 -13.87 12.01
C ILE A 141 3.57 -15.38 11.99
N VAL A 142 4.28 -15.87 10.98
CA VAL A 142 4.57 -17.30 10.84
C VAL A 142 5.91 -17.65 11.48
N GLU A 143 6.10 -18.95 11.78
CA GLU A 143 7.33 -19.48 12.37
C GLU A 143 8.58 -18.98 11.61
N GLY A 144 9.49 -18.35 12.34
CA GLY A 144 10.77 -17.81 11.84
C GLY A 144 10.74 -16.35 11.44
N MET A 145 9.58 -15.70 11.35
CA MET A 145 9.48 -14.25 11.24
C MET A 145 9.92 -13.59 12.55
N GLU A 146 10.43 -12.38 12.46
CA GLU A 146 10.62 -11.52 13.62
C GLU A 146 9.31 -10.82 13.95
N ASP A 147 8.94 -10.90 15.24
CA ASP A 147 7.91 -10.03 15.78
C ASP A 147 8.50 -8.62 15.82
N GLY A 148 7.90 -7.66 15.14
CA GLY A 148 8.26 -6.27 15.28
C GLY A 148 8.15 -5.90 16.76
N GLU A 149 9.29 -5.52 17.39
CA GLU A 149 9.45 -5.23 18.81
C GLU A 149 8.66 -6.18 19.74
N ALA A 150 9.29 -7.30 20.10
CA ALA A 150 8.79 -8.15 21.17
C ALA A 150 8.72 -7.32 22.47
N HIS A 151 7.57 -6.77 22.77
CA HIS A 151 7.23 -6.49 24.15
C HIS A 151 7.25 -7.84 24.86
N ASP A 152 8.20 -8.00 25.75
CA ASP A 152 8.38 -9.18 26.63
C ASP A 152 7.08 -9.37 27.45
N HIS A 153 6.10 -10.01 26.84
CA HIS A 153 4.94 -10.49 27.54
C HIS A 153 5.33 -11.82 28.18
N GLY A 154 5.70 -11.74 29.45
CA GLY A 154 5.98 -12.91 30.27
C GLY A 154 4.92 -13.99 30.04
N HIS A 155 5.35 -15.11 29.47
CA HIS A 155 4.48 -16.25 29.17
C HIS A 155 3.87 -16.80 30.45
N THR A 156 2.62 -16.43 30.71
CA THR A 156 1.82 -17.07 31.73
C THR A 156 1.27 -18.39 31.19
N HIS A 157 1.80 -19.51 31.67
CA HIS A 157 1.22 -20.83 31.38
C HIS A 157 0.07 -21.11 32.33
N VAL A 158 -1.13 -21.32 31.79
CA VAL A 158 -2.30 -21.77 32.53
C VAL A 158 -2.34 -23.29 32.45
N HIS A 159 -2.20 -23.97 33.58
CA HIS A 159 -2.38 -25.42 33.69
C HIS A 159 -3.86 -25.82 33.71
N ALA A 160 -4.17 -27.03 33.28
CA ALA A 160 -5.54 -27.54 33.18
C ALA A 160 -6.27 -27.61 34.57
N ASP A 161 -5.59 -27.34 35.67
CA ASP A 161 -6.12 -27.22 37.04
C ASP A 161 -6.42 -25.78 37.47
N GLY A 162 -6.20 -24.79 36.58
CA GLY A 162 -6.50 -23.37 36.84
C GLY A 162 -5.40 -22.63 37.62
N THR A 163 -4.18 -23.18 37.80
CA THR A 163 -3.06 -22.48 38.42
C THR A 163 -2.24 -21.67 37.39
N VAL A 164 -1.95 -20.39 37.72
CA VAL A 164 -1.15 -19.46 36.90
C VAL A 164 0.20 -19.25 37.59
N HIS A 165 1.30 -19.53 36.89
CA HIS A 165 2.65 -19.24 37.37
C HIS A 165 3.32 -18.22 36.41
N ALA A 166 3.77 -17.10 36.98
CA ALA A 166 4.74 -16.21 36.34
C ALA A 166 6.14 -16.78 36.61
N GLY A 167 6.87 -17.11 35.57
CA GLY A 167 8.22 -17.69 35.71
C GLY A 167 9.26 -16.59 35.94
N ASP A 168 9.63 -16.38 37.21
CA ASP A 168 10.89 -15.70 37.54
C ASP A 168 12.04 -16.69 37.34
N HIS A 169 12.91 -16.42 36.37
CA HIS A 169 14.17 -17.14 36.23
C HIS A 169 15.28 -16.35 36.94
N ASP A 170 15.54 -16.76 38.21
CA ASP A 170 16.76 -16.39 38.91
C ASP A 170 17.97 -17.04 38.20
N HIS A 171 18.78 -16.24 37.56
CA HIS A 171 20.09 -16.65 37.08
C HIS A 171 21.07 -16.61 38.26
N GLU A 172 21.40 -17.76 38.78
CA GLU A 172 22.57 -17.93 39.67
C GLU A 172 23.82 -17.65 38.85
N SER A 173 24.53 -16.59 39.25
CA SER A 173 25.82 -16.21 38.69
C SER A 173 26.91 -17.16 39.20
N GLU A 174 27.44 -18.04 38.38
CA GLU A 174 28.70 -18.73 38.65
C GLU A 174 29.88 -17.80 38.44
N ASP A 175 30.65 -17.59 39.51
CA ASP A 175 31.90 -16.86 39.58
C ASP A 175 32.96 -17.51 38.68
N HIS A 176 33.34 -16.87 37.59
CA HIS A 176 34.62 -17.12 36.89
C HIS A 176 35.61 -16.02 37.17
N ALA A 177 36.62 -16.35 37.99
CA ALA A 177 37.77 -15.56 38.24
C ALA A 177 38.64 -15.42 36.94
N HIS A 178 38.82 -14.22 36.45
CA HIS A 178 39.85 -13.90 35.44
C HIS A 178 40.89 -12.97 36.01
N SER A 179 42.12 -13.39 35.75
CA SER A 179 43.38 -12.78 36.12
C SER A 179 43.57 -11.40 35.56
N GLU A 180 44.15 -10.54 36.39
CA GLU A 180 44.58 -9.17 36.11
C GLU A 180 45.71 -9.15 35.08
N GLU A 181 45.56 -8.39 34.00
CA GLU A 181 46.66 -7.82 33.22
C GLU A 181 46.47 -6.31 33.14
N GLU A 182 47.51 -5.63 33.63
CA GLU A 182 47.59 -4.17 33.74
C GLU A 182 47.78 -3.52 32.36
N HIS A 183 46.94 -2.56 32.01
CA HIS A 183 47.20 -1.58 30.94
C HIS A 183 47.10 -0.16 31.50
N GLU A 184 48.20 0.58 31.30
CA GLU A 184 48.34 1.99 31.67
C GLU A 184 47.40 2.90 30.81
N PRO A 185 46.94 4.05 31.38
CA PRO A 185 46.08 4.97 30.68
C PRO A 185 46.83 6.01 29.89
N GLU A 186 46.50 6.22 28.63
CA GLU A 186 46.91 7.38 27.84
C GLU A 186 45.95 8.56 28.04
N ASP A 187 46.57 9.72 28.29
CA ASP A 187 45.97 11.03 28.57
C ASP A 187 45.09 11.53 27.41
N TYR A 188 43.81 11.83 27.68
CA TYR A 188 43.03 12.76 26.86
C TYR A 188 42.61 13.98 27.67
N VAL A 189 43.05 15.13 27.19
CA VAL A 189 42.78 16.47 27.72
C VAL A 189 41.34 16.88 27.36
N TYR A 190 40.51 17.16 28.37
CA TYR A 190 39.21 17.81 28.21
C TYR A 190 39.37 19.33 28.34
N SER A 191 38.89 20.06 27.35
CA SER A 191 38.66 21.50 27.42
C SER A 191 37.27 21.77 28.00
N GLU A 192 37.24 22.51 29.09
CA GLU A 192 36.04 23.02 29.76
C GLU A 192 35.46 24.20 28.97
N GLU A 193 34.19 24.14 28.58
CA GLU A 193 33.40 25.32 28.25
C GLU A 193 32.25 25.44 29.25
N GLU A 194 32.25 26.57 29.94
CA GLU A 194 31.31 26.95 30.97
C GLU A 194 29.93 27.27 30.34
N HIS A 195 28.85 26.70 30.88
CA HIS A 195 27.50 27.18 30.64
C HIS A 195 26.82 27.61 31.93
N ASP A 196 26.43 28.86 31.94
CA ASP A 196 25.71 29.57 33.00
C ASP A 196 24.35 28.96 33.29
N THR A 197 24.05 28.75 34.58
CA THR A 197 22.75 28.36 35.11
C THR A 197 21.98 29.61 35.51
N GLU A 198 20.84 29.85 34.83
CA GLU A 198 19.84 30.83 35.34
C GLU A 198 18.81 30.10 36.23
N GLU A 199 18.71 30.61 37.46
CA GLU A 199 17.74 30.20 38.48
C GLU A 199 16.34 30.73 38.13
N HIS A 200 15.32 29.86 38.08
CA HIS A 200 13.93 30.29 38.14
C HIS A 200 13.31 29.95 39.50
N ILE A 201 12.91 31.03 40.20
CA ILE A 201 12.23 31.07 41.49
C ILE A 201 10.76 30.67 41.29
N HIS A 202 10.28 29.66 42.04
CA HIS A 202 8.85 29.40 42.21
C HIS A 202 8.29 30.15 43.41
N SER A 203 7.27 30.97 43.19
CA SER A 203 6.43 31.57 44.22
C SER A 203 5.27 30.64 44.56
N GLU A 204 5.16 30.34 45.85
CA GLU A 204 4.01 29.69 46.47
C GLU A 204 2.90 30.70 46.70
N ASP A 205 1.67 30.36 46.31
CA ASP A 205 0.48 31.06 46.80
C ASP A 205 -0.49 30.02 47.40
N GLU A 206 -0.68 30.24 48.72
CA GLU A 206 -1.69 29.56 49.54
C GLU A 206 -3.08 30.12 49.24
N HIS A 207 -4.10 29.25 49.09
CA HIS A 207 -5.49 29.66 49.28
C HIS A 207 -6.30 28.64 50.07
N ASP A 208 -6.98 29.24 51.03
CA ASP A 208 -7.75 28.79 52.16
C ASP A 208 -8.90 27.80 51.85
N ARG A 209 -9.14 26.99 52.91
CA ARG A 209 -10.30 26.11 53.09
C ARG A 209 -11.55 26.93 53.45
N GLU A 210 -12.70 26.55 52.90
CA GLU A 210 -14.00 26.70 53.58
C GLU A 210 -14.83 25.42 53.47
N ASP A 211 -15.26 24.93 54.65
CA ASP A 211 -16.15 23.82 54.88
C ASP A 211 -17.59 24.13 54.48
N VAL A 212 -18.31 23.21 53.80
CA VAL A 212 -19.78 23.11 53.92
C VAL A 212 -20.22 21.65 53.84
N ALA A 213 -21.16 21.30 54.72
CA ALA A 213 -21.63 20.01 55.18
C ALA A 213 -22.58 19.26 54.21
N VAL A 214 -22.46 17.92 54.32
CA VAL A 214 -23.48 16.85 54.40
C VAL A 214 -24.73 16.93 53.52
N HIS A 215 -24.87 15.94 52.62
CA HIS A 215 -26.13 15.25 52.39
C HIS A 215 -25.84 13.78 51.99
N ASP A 216 -26.38 12.86 52.84
CA ASP A 216 -26.53 11.42 52.55
C ASP A 216 -27.57 11.26 51.39
N GLU A 217 -27.23 10.53 50.35
CA GLU A 217 -28.19 9.70 49.60
C GLU A 217 -27.47 8.51 49.01
N ASP A 218 -28.00 7.31 49.29
CA ASP A 218 -27.61 6.00 48.78
C ASP A 218 -27.63 5.95 47.27
N HIS A 219 -26.45 5.81 46.62
CA HIS A 219 -26.38 5.28 45.28
C HIS A 219 -25.44 4.09 45.21
N ALA A 220 -26.03 2.96 44.81
CA ALA A 220 -25.35 1.75 44.42
C ALA A 220 -24.17 2.06 43.48
N GLN A 221 -22.99 1.75 43.97
CA GLN A 221 -21.75 1.90 43.24
C GLN A 221 -21.69 0.77 42.21
N GLU A 222 -22.11 1.08 40.98
CA GLU A 222 -21.84 0.30 39.80
C GLU A 222 -20.35 0.37 39.58
N TYR A 223 -19.64 -0.73 39.80
CA TYR A 223 -18.23 -0.88 39.46
C TYR A 223 -18.14 -0.81 37.93
N LEU A 224 -17.85 0.40 37.42
CA LEU A 224 -17.28 0.53 36.09
C LEU A 224 -15.88 -0.05 36.20
N ASP A 225 -15.69 -1.24 35.65
CA ASP A 225 -14.38 -1.73 35.31
C ASP A 225 -13.75 -0.65 34.40
N GLU A 226 -12.76 0.04 34.93
CA GLU A 226 -11.83 0.81 34.09
C GLU A 226 -11.11 -0.25 33.25
N ASP A 227 -11.60 -0.46 32.02
CA ASP A 227 -10.88 -1.13 30.95
C ASP A 227 -9.57 -0.32 30.78
N ASP A 228 -8.52 -0.83 31.38
CA ASP A 228 -7.16 -0.36 31.24
C ASP A 228 -6.69 -0.72 29.83
N GLY A 229 -7.16 0.09 28.88
CA GLY A 229 -7.02 0.14 27.42
C GLY A 229 -5.71 -0.33 26.78
N HIS A 230 -5.27 -1.54 27.13
CA HIS A 230 -4.34 -2.34 26.36
C HIS A 230 -5.13 -3.28 25.43
N GLY A 231 -5.98 -2.68 24.58
CA GLY A 231 -6.51 -3.37 23.42
C GLY A 231 -5.33 -3.74 22.55
N VAL A 232 -5.11 -5.02 22.32
CA VAL A 232 -4.21 -5.49 21.27
C VAL A 232 -4.75 -4.90 19.98
N GLU A 233 -4.04 -3.93 19.37
CA GLU A 233 -4.40 -3.42 18.05
C GLU A 233 -4.27 -4.58 17.07
N ILE A 234 -5.40 -4.98 16.51
CA ILE A 234 -5.46 -6.02 15.50
C ILE A 234 -5.01 -5.41 14.19
N GLU A 235 -3.83 -5.79 13.72
CA GLU A 235 -3.35 -5.40 12.41
C GLU A 235 -3.94 -6.32 11.33
N TYR A 236 -4.43 -5.72 10.24
CA TYR A 236 -4.92 -6.43 9.07
C TYR A 236 -3.91 -6.33 7.94
N ASP A 237 -3.77 -7.41 7.17
CA ASP A 237 -2.99 -7.34 5.93
C ASP A 237 -3.71 -6.41 4.93
N GLU A 238 -2.99 -5.43 4.44
CA GLU A 238 -3.54 -4.34 3.62
C GLU A 238 -3.40 -4.60 2.11
N HIS A 239 -2.74 -5.69 1.71
CA HIS A 239 -2.43 -6.00 0.30
C HIS A 239 -3.59 -6.74 -0.39
N ILE A 240 -4.80 -6.20 -0.23
CA ILE A 240 -6.08 -6.82 -0.65
C ILE A 240 -6.18 -7.11 -2.15
N TRP A 241 -5.46 -6.35 -2.98
CA TRP A 241 -5.50 -6.47 -4.45
C TRP A 241 -4.73 -7.67 -4.98
N THR A 242 -3.91 -8.32 -4.16
CA THR A 242 -3.04 -9.43 -4.58
C THR A 242 -3.80 -10.69 -4.94
N SER A 243 -5.02 -10.88 -4.44
CA SER A 243 -5.93 -11.94 -4.91
C SER A 243 -6.70 -11.49 -6.15
N PRO A 244 -6.64 -12.24 -7.27
CA PRO A 244 -7.47 -11.97 -8.45
C PRO A 244 -8.97 -11.95 -8.16
N VAL A 245 -9.42 -12.69 -7.15
CA VAL A 245 -10.82 -12.71 -6.70
C VAL A 245 -11.19 -11.38 -6.05
N ASN A 246 -10.33 -10.86 -5.16
CA ASN A 246 -10.51 -9.52 -4.60
C ASN A 246 -10.40 -8.44 -5.67
N ALA A 247 -9.37 -8.48 -6.53
CA ALA A 247 -9.22 -7.54 -7.63
C ALA A 247 -10.49 -7.44 -8.49
N LYS A 248 -11.15 -8.59 -8.75
CA LYS A 248 -12.42 -8.64 -9.47
C LYS A 248 -13.55 -7.93 -8.72
N LYS A 249 -13.66 -8.12 -7.39
CA LYS A 249 -14.66 -7.42 -6.55
C LYS A 249 -14.39 -5.91 -6.55
N LEU A 250 -13.13 -5.51 -6.32
CA LEU A 250 -12.71 -4.11 -6.25
C LEU A 250 -12.96 -3.37 -7.56
N ALA A 251 -12.67 -4.00 -8.71
CA ALA A 251 -12.99 -3.44 -10.03
C ALA A 251 -14.51 -3.24 -10.20
N GLY A 252 -15.34 -4.16 -9.69
CA GLY A 252 -16.78 -4.03 -9.69
C GLY A 252 -17.27 -2.84 -8.88
N VAL A 253 -16.77 -2.68 -7.65
CA VAL A 253 -17.09 -1.52 -6.79
C VAL A 253 -16.72 -0.20 -7.47
N LEU A 254 -15.52 -0.14 -8.07
CA LEU A 254 -15.08 1.06 -8.78
C LEU A 254 -15.96 1.39 -9.99
N ALA A 255 -16.42 0.38 -10.71
CA ALA A 255 -17.38 0.59 -11.82
C ALA A 255 -18.69 1.19 -11.30
N GLU A 256 -19.28 0.64 -10.24
CA GLU A 256 -20.52 1.16 -9.64
C GLU A 256 -20.35 2.60 -9.15
N VAL A 257 -19.21 2.93 -8.56
CA VAL A 257 -18.90 4.30 -8.11
C VAL A 257 -18.79 5.24 -9.31
N LEU A 258 -18.05 4.85 -10.36
CA LEU A 258 -17.88 5.65 -11.57
C LEU A 258 -19.21 5.86 -12.30
N GLU A 259 -20.09 4.86 -12.37
CA GLU A 259 -21.42 4.96 -12.94
C GLU A 259 -22.30 5.99 -12.20
N GLN A 260 -22.14 6.07 -10.87
CA GLN A 260 -22.88 7.03 -10.04
C GLN A 260 -22.36 8.47 -10.22
N GLU A 261 -21.03 8.64 -10.28
CA GLU A 261 -20.40 9.96 -10.40
C GLU A 261 -20.43 10.52 -11.82
N ASP A 262 -20.47 9.64 -12.83
CA ASP A 262 -20.51 10.01 -14.26
C ASP A 262 -21.51 9.14 -15.02
N PRO A 263 -22.83 9.35 -14.81
CA PRO A 263 -23.88 8.57 -15.46
C PRO A 263 -23.87 8.64 -16.99
N ALA A 264 -23.25 9.67 -17.57
CA ALA A 264 -23.15 9.81 -19.03
C ALA A 264 -22.32 8.69 -19.67
N HIS A 265 -21.36 8.12 -18.94
CA HIS A 265 -20.48 7.06 -19.42
C HIS A 265 -20.74 5.70 -18.73
N ALA A 266 -21.79 5.56 -17.92
CA ALA A 266 -22.11 4.37 -17.13
C ALA A 266 -22.09 3.06 -17.95
N ALA A 267 -22.67 3.05 -19.15
CA ALA A 267 -22.67 1.86 -20.00
C ALA A 267 -21.27 1.42 -20.43
N SER A 268 -20.36 2.38 -20.67
CA SER A 268 -18.96 2.11 -21.02
C SER A 268 -18.21 1.53 -19.83
N TYR A 269 -18.42 2.06 -18.62
CA TYR A 269 -17.82 1.54 -17.39
C TYR A 269 -18.26 0.11 -17.11
N ALA A 270 -19.56 -0.19 -17.23
CA ALA A 270 -20.09 -1.54 -17.08
C ALA A 270 -19.47 -2.53 -18.08
N GLU A 271 -19.39 -2.17 -19.38
CA GLU A 271 -18.80 -3.02 -20.42
C GLU A 271 -17.31 -3.28 -20.17
N ASN A 272 -16.53 -2.24 -19.88
CA ASN A 272 -15.11 -2.35 -19.61
C ASN A 272 -14.84 -3.17 -18.35
N CYS A 273 -15.62 -2.94 -17.28
CA CYS A 273 -15.54 -3.71 -16.04
C CYS A 273 -15.79 -5.20 -16.30
N ALA A 274 -16.87 -5.54 -17.01
CA ALA A 274 -17.16 -6.92 -17.35
C ALA A 274 -16.01 -7.58 -18.12
N SER A 275 -15.45 -6.88 -19.12
CA SER A 275 -14.30 -7.36 -19.89
C SER A 275 -13.04 -7.57 -19.03
N TYR A 276 -12.81 -6.67 -18.06
CA TYR A 276 -11.69 -6.79 -17.15
C TYR A 276 -11.88 -7.93 -16.13
N GLN A 277 -13.10 -8.07 -15.59
CA GLN A 277 -13.46 -9.17 -14.69
C GLN A 277 -13.35 -10.55 -15.38
N ASP A 278 -13.61 -10.64 -16.68
CA ASP A 278 -13.40 -11.88 -17.45
C ASP A 278 -11.91 -12.25 -17.50
N LYS A 279 -11.03 -11.28 -17.72
CA LYS A 279 -9.56 -11.51 -17.69
C LYS A 279 -9.07 -11.94 -16.29
N LEU A 280 -9.58 -11.32 -15.22
CA LEU A 280 -9.25 -11.72 -13.86
C LEU A 280 -9.78 -13.12 -13.52
N THR A 281 -10.92 -13.51 -14.08
CA THR A 281 -11.45 -14.86 -13.94
C THR A 281 -10.60 -15.90 -14.65
N GLU A 282 -10.10 -15.57 -15.84
CA GLU A 282 -9.16 -16.43 -16.59
C GLU A 282 -7.84 -16.59 -15.81
N LEU A 283 -7.29 -15.48 -15.29
CA LEU A 283 -6.08 -15.47 -14.45
C LEU A 283 -6.25 -16.32 -13.18
N ASP A 284 -7.38 -16.20 -12.48
CA ASP A 284 -7.70 -17.04 -11.31
C ASP A 284 -7.71 -18.53 -11.68
N ALA A 285 -8.31 -18.88 -12.81
CA ALA A 285 -8.36 -20.26 -13.28
C ALA A 285 -6.95 -20.79 -13.62
N GLU A 286 -6.09 -19.97 -14.23
CA GLU A 286 -4.70 -20.34 -14.52
C GLU A 286 -3.89 -20.59 -13.24
N PHE A 287 -4.03 -19.72 -12.21
CA PHE A 287 -3.38 -19.94 -10.93
C PHE A 287 -3.87 -21.22 -10.24
N ARG A 288 -5.18 -21.49 -10.24
CA ARG A 288 -5.74 -22.74 -9.70
C ARG A 288 -5.18 -23.97 -10.43
N GLU A 289 -5.04 -23.90 -11.75
CA GLU A 289 -4.44 -24.99 -12.53
C GLU A 289 -2.99 -25.22 -12.16
N VAL A 290 -2.17 -24.16 -12.12
CA VAL A 290 -0.75 -24.25 -11.73
C VAL A 290 -0.60 -24.83 -10.31
N VAL A 291 -1.37 -24.31 -9.35
CA VAL A 291 -1.28 -24.78 -7.96
C VAL A 291 -1.80 -26.22 -7.81
N SER A 292 -2.82 -26.64 -8.59
CA SER A 292 -3.33 -28.01 -8.55
C SER A 292 -2.27 -29.05 -8.97
N HIS A 293 -1.35 -28.66 -9.84
CA HIS A 293 -0.25 -29.50 -10.33
C HIS A 293 1.07 -29.29 -9.57
N ALA A 294 1.09 -28.38 -8.60
CA ALA A 294 2.29 -28.05 -7.84
C ALA A 294 2.74 -29.25 -6.99
N LYS A 295 4.04 -29.56 -7.03
CA LYS A 295 4.65 -30.60 -6.20
C LYS A 295 4.81 -30.17 -4.73
N ARG A 296 4.81 -28.86 -4.48
CA ARG A 296 4.99 -28.24 -3.17
C ARG A 296 3.99 -27.10 -3.03
N ARG A 297 3.56 -26.86 -1.80
CA ARG A 297 2.70 -25.74 -1.47
C ARG A 297 3.44 -24.65 -0.68
N LEU A 298 4.59 -25.02 -0.09
CA LEU A 298 5.42 -24.10 0.67
C LEU A 298 6.31 -23.29 -0.27
N VAL A 299 6.24 -21.96 -0.11
CA VAL A 299 7.08 -20.96 -0.79
C VAL A 299 7.88 -20.20 0.27
N VAL A 300 9.12 -19.83 -0.05
CA VAL A 300 10.00 -19.12 0.87
C VAL A 300 10.39 -17.76 0.30
N PHE A 301 10.24 -16.72 1.13
CA PHE A 301 10.63 -15.36 0.82
C PHE A 301 11.80 -14.94 1.72
N GLY A 302 12.88 -14.49 1.12
CA GLY A 302 13.97 -13.77 1.82
C GLY A 302 13.65 -12.28 1.91
N ASP A 303 12.41 -11.94 2.21
CA ASP A 303 11.87 -10.59 2.16
C ASP A 303 10.58 -10.48 3.00
N LYS A 304 9.87 -9.33 2.89
CA LYS A 304 8.51 -9.14 3.35
C LYS A 304 7.53 -10.05 2.62
N PHE A 305 6.35 -10.24 3.20
CA PHE A 305 5.32 -11.10 2.60
C PHE A 305 3.98 -10.38 2.39
N PRO A 306 3.79 -9.58 1.35
CA PRO A 306 2.56 -8.84 1.06
C PRO A 306 1.56 -9.64 0.21
N LEU A 307 1.47 -10.96 0.38
CA LEU A 307 0.72 -11.84 -0.53
C LEU A 307 -0.30 -12.72 0.20
N ARG A 308 -0.74 -12.31 1.41
CA ARG A 308 -1.63 -13.08 2.27
C ARG A 308 -2.89 -13.54 1.53
N TYR A 309 -3.61 -12.62 0.88
CA TYR A 309 -4.85 -12.93 0.17
C TYR A 309 -4.64 -13.88 -1.01
N PHE A 310 -3.52 -13.76 -1.73
CA PHE A 310 -3.18 -14.67 -2.81
C PHE A 310 -2.90 -16.09 -2.30
N PHE A 311 -2.15 -16.21 -1.22
CA PHE A 311 -1.78 -17.50 -0.66
C PHE A 311 -2.98 -18.22 -0.04
N ASP A 312 -3.84 -17.50 0.67
CA ASP A 312 -5.08 -18.03 1.22
C ASP A 312 -6.02 -18.52 0.11
N GLU A 313 -6.18 -17.74 -0.97
CA GLU A 313 -7.06 -18.09 -2.10
C GLU A 313 -6.66 -19.41 -2.76
N TYR A 314 -5.36 -19.69 -2.85
CA TYR A 314 -4.86 -20.89 -3.54
C TYR A 314 -4.39 -21.99 -2.59
N GLY A 315 -4.51 -21.82 -1.29
CA GLY A 315 -4.07 -22.78 -0.27
C GLY A 315 -2.58 -23.03 -0.33
N LEU A 316 -1.79 -21.97 -0.48
CA LEU A 316 -0.32 -22.00 -0.42
C LEU A 316 0.13 -21.73 1.02
N GLU A 317 1.29 -22.29 1.37
CA GLU A 317 1.97 -22.03 2.63
C GLU A 317 3.22 -21.18 2.37
N TYR A 318 3.63 -20.38 3.33
CA TYR A 318 4.81 -19.55 3.17
C TYR A 318 5.69 -19.52 4.42
N ARG A 319 6.96 -19.13 4.21
CA ARG A 319 7.88 -18.63 5.23
C ARG A 319 8.54 -17.40 4.66
N ALA A 320 8.70 -16.38 5.48
CA ALA A 320 9.26 -15.11 5.04
C ALA A 320 10.14 -14.50 6.14
N ALA A 321 10.94 -13.51 5.77
CA ALA A 321 11.78 -12.81 6.72
C ALA A 321 10.97 -11.87 7.60
N PHE A 322 9.94 -11.23 7.04
CA PHE A 322 9.07 -10.27 7.70
C PHE A 322 7.61 -10.41 7.28
N SER A 323 6.71 -9.85 8.07
CA SER A 323 5.31 -9.63 7.69
C SER A 323 5.18 -8.64 6.53
N GLY A 324 4.00 -8.58 5.90
CA GLY A 324 3.76 -7.74 4.71
C GLY A 324 3.92 -6.25 4.99
N CYS A 325 3.41 -5.81 6.13
CA CYS A 325 3.40 -4.40 6.54
C CYS A 325 4.62 -3.99 7.37
N SER A 326 5.59 -4.90 7.63
CA SER A 326 6.79 -4.59 8.39
C SER A 326 7.59 -3.42 7.78
N THR A 327 8.08 -2.52 8.63
CA THR A 327 9.01 -1.46 8.25
C THR A 327 10.47 -1.90 8.31
N ASP A 328 10.76 -3.10 8.82
CA ASP A 328 12.10 -3.64 8.94
C ASP A 328 12.71 -3.93 7.57
N THR A 329 14.02 -3.74 7.48
CA THR A 329 14.77 -3.89 6.22
C THR A 329 15.82 -5.00 6.27
N GLU A 330 16.27 -5.41 7.45
CA GLU A 330 17.28 -6.45 7.63
C GLU A 330 16.83 -7.45 8.70
N PRO A 331 16.61 -8.74 8.34
CA PRO A 331 16.20 -9.75 9.31
C PRO A 331 17.39 -10.17 10.19
N SER A 332 17.08 -10.70 11.38
CA SER A 332 18.10 -11.23 12.28
C SER A 332 18.84 -12.42 11.68
N ALA A 333 20.05 -12.65 12.19
CA ALA A 333 20.81 -13.86 11.83
C ALA A 333 20.04 -15.16 12.18
N LYS A 334 19.18 -15.12 13.19
CA LYS A 334 18.32 -16.25 13.60
C LYS A 334 17.25 -16.54 12.55
N THR A 335 16.59 -15.50 12.05
CA THR A 335 15.59 -15.63 10.98
C THR A 335 16.22 -16.16 9.69
N ILE A 336 17.38 -15.61 9.29
CA ILE A 336 18.10 -16.11 8.10
C ILE A 336 18.48 -17.58 8.27
N ALA A 337 19.04 -17.98 9.42
CA ALA A 337 19.40 -19.37 9.70
C ALA A 337 18.17 -20.30 9.66
N TYR A 338 17.05 -19.88 10.23
CA TYR A 338 15.78 -20.61 10.17
C TYR A 338 15.32 -20.83 8.72
N LEU A 339 15.34 -19.79 7.88
CA LEU A 339 14.94 -19.88 6.48
C LEU A 339 15.86 -20.81 5.70
N ILE A 340 17.19 -20.76 5.93
CA ILE A 340 18.17 -21.67 5.33
C ILE A 340 17.85 -23.13 5.70
N ASP A 341 17.62 -23.41 6.98
CA ASP A 341 17.30 -24.76 7.44
C ASP A 341 15.98 -25.26 6.85
N LYS A 342 14.97 -24.40 6.75
CA LYS A 342 13.67 -24.73 6.15
C LYS A 342 13.79 -25.04 4.66
N VAL A 343 14.58 -24.26 3.90
CA VAL A 343 14.86 -24.49 2.48
C VAL A 343 15.58 -25.83 2.28
N ARG A 344 16.57 -26.15 3.13
CA ARG A 344 17.28 -27.43 3.09
C ARG A 344 16.36 -28.62 3.43
N GLU A 345 15.60 -28.51 4.53
CA GLU A 345 14.69 -29.56 4.99
C GLU A 345 13.64 -29.92 3.93
N LYS A 346 13.00 -28.90 3.36
CA LYS A 346 11.92 -29.04 2.40
C LYS A 346 12.41 -29.15 0.94
N GLN A 347 13.71 -29.04 0.72
CA GLN A 347 14.32 -29.06 -0.62
C GLN A 347 13.66 -28.03 -1.56
N ILE A 348 13.49 -26.81 -1.08
CA ILE A 348 12.89 -25.69 -1.82
C ILE A 348 13.86 -25.27 -2.93
N PRO A 349 13.43 -25.21 -4.20
CA PRO A 349 14.33 -24.94 -5.31
C PRO A 349 14.57 -23.44 -5.57
N ALA A 350 13.72 -22.57 -5.02
CA ALA A 350 13.79 -21.13 -5.21
C ALA A 350 13.41 -20.38 -3.93
N VAL A 351 14.02 -19.20 -3.74
CA VAL A 351 13.70 -18.24 -2.68
C VAL A 351 13.35 -16.91 -3.33
N TYR A 352 12.24 -16.35 -2.93
CA TYR A 352 11.71 -15.14 -3.57
C TYR A 352 12.10 -13.87 -2.82
N TYR A 353 12.22 -12.77 -3.55
CA TYR A 353 12.30 -11.40 -3.06
C TYR A 353 11.38 -10.51 -3.90
N LEU A 354 10.99 -9.35 -3.37
CA LEU A 354 10.00 -8.47 -4.00
C LEU A 354 10.66 -7.40 -4.86
N GLU A 355 9.85 -6.79 -5.74
CA GLU A 355 10.22 -5.57 -6.43
C GLU A 355 10.49 -4.45 -5.41
N LEU A 356 11.44 -3.59 -5.70
CA LEU A 356 11.94 -2.50 -4.86
C LEU A 356 12.70 -2.93 -3.58
N SER A 357 12.75 -4.22 -3.27
CA SER A 357 13.53 -4.76 -2.15
C SER A 357 14.94 -5.19 -2.58
N SER A 358 15.82 -5.34 -1.59
CA SER A 358 17.17 -5.88 -1.81
C SER A 358 17.11 -7.40 -2.00
N PRO A 359 17.71 -7.98 -3.04
CA PRO A 359 17.76 -9.44 -3.22
C PRO A 359 18.70 -10.13 -2.23
N ARG A 360 19.45 -9.38 -1.41
CA ARG A 360 20.60 -9.87 -0.62
C ARG A 360 20.26 -11.06 0.28
N VAL A 361 19.13 -11.03 0.98
CA VAL A 361 18.74 -12.11 1.89
C VAL A 361 18.40 -13.38 1.11
N ALA A 362 17.67 -13.25 0.01
CA ALA A 362 17.39 -14.37 -0.90
C ALA A 362 18.67 -14.93 -1.52
N GLU A 363 19.64 -14.09 -1.88
CA GLU A 363 20.96 -14.49 -2.38
C GLU A 363 21.77 -15.27 -1.33
N ILE A 364 21.82 -14.78 -0.06
CA ILE A 364 22.48 -15.51 1.04
C ILE A 364 21.88 -16.90 1.22
N ILE A 365 20.54 -16.99 1.26
CA ILE A 365 19.86 -18.27 1.40
C ILE A 365 20.18 -19.17 0.18
N GLY A 366 20.19 -18.59 -1.01
CA GLY A 366 20.55 -19.30 -2.26
C GLY A 366 21.97 -19.85 -2.25
N GLU A 367 22.96 -19.05 -1.85
CA GLU A 367 24.38 -19.46 -1.73
C GLU A 367 24.54 -20.63 -0.75
N GLU A 368 23.82 -20.62 0.38
CA GLU A 368 23.90 -21.63 1.40
C GLU A 368 23.14 -22.92 1.09
N THR A 369 22.13 -22.87 0.22
CA THR A 369 21.21 -24.01 -0.01
C THR A 369 21.24 -24.54 -1.42
N GLY A 370 21.70 -23.75 -2.39
CA GLY A 370 21.58 -24.01 -3.82
C GLY A 370 20.21 -23.66 -4.40
N ALA A 371 19.32 -23.02 -3.64
CA ALA A 371 18.05 -22.48 -4.15
C ALA A 371 18.31 -21.25 -5.03
N GLU A 372 17.49 -21.05 -6.06
CA GLU A 372 17.61 -19.92 -6.98
C GLU A 372 16.89 -18.70 -6.41
N PRO A 373 17.55 -17.52 -6.24
CA PRO A 373 16.87 -16.29 -5.88
C PRO A 373 16.04 -15.80 -7.07
N LEU A 374 14.74 -15.56 -6.85
CA LEU A 374 13.81 -15.14 -7.90
C LEU A 374 13.00 -13.92 -7.46
N LEU A 375 12.82 -12.99 -8.39
CA LEU A 375 11.96 -11.84 -8.19
C LEU A 375 10.48 -12.27 -8.24
N PHE A 376 9.69 -11.82 -7.28
CA PHE A 376 8.24 -11.95 -7.25
C PHE A 376 7.62 -10.55 -7.27
N HIS A 377 6.62 -10.33 -8.12
CA HIS A 377 5.92 -9.05 -8.19
C HIS A 377 4.65 -9.08 -7.36
N SER A 378 4.53 -8.15 -6.40
CA SER A 378 3.33 -7.96 -5.59
C SER A 378 2.25 -7.13 -6.30
N CYS A 379 2.56 -6.58 -7.47
CA CYS A 379 1.72 -5.62 -8.20
C CYS A 379 1.41 -4.35 -7.39
N HIS A 380 2.19 -4.05 -6.36
CA HIS A 380 2.07 -2.83 -5.56
C HIS A 380 2.54 -1.61 -6.38
N ASN A 381 3.49 -1.82 -7.27
CA ASN A 381 4.15 -0.78 -8.07
C ASN A 381 4.26 -1.16 -9.54
N VAL A 382 4.71 -0.21 -10.38
CA VAL A 382 4.95 -0.38 -11.82
C VAL A 382 6.41 -0.60 -12.10
#